data_af750de84454cae3adb3d178f6276df2
#
_entry.id   af750de84454cae3adb3d178f6276df2
#
_cell.length_a   1.000
_cell.length_b   1.000
_cell.length_c   1.000
_cell.angle_alpha   90.00
_cell.angle_beta   90.00
_cell.angle_gamma   90.00
#
_symmetry.space_group_name_H-M   'P 1'
#
loop_
_entity.id
_entity.type
_entity.pdbx_description
1 polymer ?
#
loop_
_entity_poly.entity_id
_entity_poly.type
_entity_poly.pdbx_seq_one_letter_code
_entity_poly.pdbx_strand_id
1 'polypeptide(L)'
;MADDFEQGGSKLYASLARSLADDPVVAGLVDHHEPRWEAPLRLFGGVHYLELSGMVQHPWAKLRGVLEANRDWLARFLAEQPIQTNEVQRCWGLLPAFLTVADGRSLDLVELGPSGGLNLYWDRYAYRYGEERWGDRSAGLELSGRMEGGPPADLLRKEVEVRRRIGIDRRPVDVMTDHGARLLEAFV
;
A
#
# COMPACT_ATOMS: atom_id res chain seq x y z
N MET A 1 -12.38 -8.92 -10.84
CA MET A 1 -12.15 -7.84 -9.88
C MET A 1 -12.80 -8.06 -8.51
N ALA A 2 -14.15 -8.24 -8.37
CA ALA A 2 -14.73 -8.55 -7.06
C ALA A 2 -14.11 -9.81 -6.44
N ASP A 3 -13.86 -10.82 -7.26
CA ASP A 3 -13.22 -12.07 -6.84
C ASP A 3 -11.74 -11.84 -6.47
N ASP A 4 -11.05 -10.91 -7.12
CA ASP A 4 -9.67 -10.55 -6.79
C ASP A 4 -9.60 -9.86 -5.42
N PHE A 5 -10.55 -8.98 -5.10
CA PHE A 5 -10.68 -8.39 -3.77
C PHE A 5 -10.99 -9.43 -2.69
N GLU A 6 -11.84 -10.41 -2.99
CA GLU A 6 -12.19 -11.47 -2.05
C GLU A 6 -10.98 -12.39 -1.79
N GLN A 7 -10.22 -12.75 -2.82
CA GLN A 7 -8.98 -13.51 -2.70
C GLN A 7 -7.89 -12.73 -1.95
N GLY A 8 -7.83 -11.41 -2.15
CA GLY A 8 -6.96 -10.49 -1.41
C GLY A 8 -7.39 -10.22 0.04
N GLY A 9 -8.51 -10.82 0.50
CA GLY A 9 -8.98 -10.71 1.88
C GLY A 9 -9.91 -9.52 2.15
N SER A 10 -10.17 -8.65 1.17
CA SER A 10 -11.06 -7.49 1.33
C SER A 10 -12.51 -7.80 0.97
N LYS A 11 -13.24 -8.38 1.93
CA LYS A 11 -14.68 -8.68 1.76
C LYS A 11 -15.54 -7.43 1.51
N LEU A 12 -15.15 -6.29 2.11
CA LEU A 12 -15.84 -5.02 1.91
C LEU A 12 -15.76 -4.59 0.45
N TYR A 13 -14.56 -4.46 -0.10
CA TYR A 13 -14.37 -4.04 -1.49
C TYR A 13 -14.95 -5.04 -2.49
N ALA A 14 -14.89 -6.33 -2.21
CA ALA A 14 -15.53 -7.35 -3.03
C ALA A 14 -17.07 -7.15 -3.08
N SER A 15 -17.70 -6.92 -1.92
CA SER A 15 -19.14 -6.65 -1.82
C SER A 15 -19.53 -5.36 -2.55
N LEU A 16 -18.78 -4.28 -2.33
CA LEU A 16 -19.02 -2.99 -2.99
C LEU A 16 -18.85 -3.10 -4.51
N ALA A 17 -17.80 -3.76 -4.99
CA ALA A 17 -17.58 -3.97 -6.41
C ALA A 17 -18.74 -4.75 -7.08
N ARG A 18 -19.30 -5.76 -6.40
CA ARG A 18 -20.47 -6.48 -6.91
C ARG A 18 -21.73 -5.60 -6.93
N SER A 19 -21.95 -4.82 -5.86
CA SER A 19 -23.16 -3.97 -5.76
C SER A 19 -23.18 -2.80 -6.75
N LEU A 20 -22.01 -2.39 -7.24
CA LEU A 20 -21.85 -1.25 -8.13
C LEU A 20 -21.50 -1.64 -9.58
N ALA A 21 -21.41 -2.94 -9.89
CA ALA A 21 -20.96 -3.42 -11.20
C ALA A 21 -21.76 -2.85 -12.37
N ASP A 22 -23.07 -2.68 -12.17
CA ASP A 22 -24.01 -2.18 -13.19
C ASP A 22 -24.52 -0.76 -12.87
N ASP A 23 -23.90 -0.05 -11.92
CA ASP A 23 -24.34 1.29 -11.54
C ASP A 23 -23.89 2.33 -12.59
N PRO A 24 -24.82 3.10 -13.20
CA PRO A 24 -24.49 4.06 -14.25
C PRO A 24 -23.61 5.22 -13.75
N VAL A 25 -23.62 5.54 -12.45
CA VAL A 25 -22.74 6.57 -11.88
C VAL A 25 -21.30 6.07 -11.89
N VAL A 26 -21.09 4.81 -11.49
CA VAL A 26 -19.78 4.16 -11.53
C VAL A 26 -19.28 4.02 -12.96
N ALA A 27 -20.13 3.50 -13.87
CA ALA A 27 -19.79 3.38 -15.29
C ALA A 27 -19.31 4.74 -15.85
N GLY A 28 -20.05 5.81 -15.57
CA GLY A 28 -19.67 7.16 -16.03
C GLY A 28 -18.37 7.71 -15.43
N LEU A 29 -17.87 7.14 -14.35
CA LEU A 29 -16.58 7.49 -13.74
C LEU A 29 -15.41 6.64 -14.26
N VAL A 30 -15.66 5.35 -14.56
CA VAL A 30 -14.58 4.38 -14.79
C VAL A 30 -14.44 3.95 -16.26
N ASP A 31 -15.49 4.04 -17.10
CA ASP A 31 -15.50 3.47 -18.46
C ASP A 31 -14.46 4.08 -19.40
N HIS A 32 -14.06 5.32 -19.16
CA HIS A 32 -13.09 6.05 -19.98
C HIS A 32 -11.67 6.04 -19.39
N HIS A 33 -11.49 5.34 -18.23
CA HIS A 33 -10.19 5.29 -17.57
C HIS A 33 -9.33 4.15 -18.14
N GLU A 34 -8.06 4.48 -18.46
CA GLU A 34 -7.09 3.47 -18.89
C GLU A 34 -5.86 3.47 -17.93
N PRO A 35 -5.36 2.30 -17.56
CA PRO A 35 -5.91 0.99 -17.88
C PRO A 35 -7.17 0.66 -17.03
N ARG A 36 -8.14 0.00 -17.62
CA ARG A 36 -9.46 -0.25 -16.99
C ARG A 36 -9.39 -0.98 -15.64
N TRP A 37 -8.41 -1.84 -15.45
CA TRP A 37 -8.25 -2.60 -14.19
C TRP A 37 -7.87 -1.70 -13.00
N GLU A 38 -7.27 -0.53 -13.25
CA GLU A 38 -6.93 0.43 -12.20
C GLU A 38 -8.13 1.27 -11.74
N ALA A 39 -9.09 1.51 -12.61
CA ALA A 39 -10.17 2.45 -12.37
C ALA A 39 -10.94 2.22 -11.06
N PRO A 40 -11.37 1.00 -10.70
CA PRO A 40 -12.04 0.76 -9.44
C PRO A 40 -11.14 0.92 -8.21
N LEU A 41 -9.85 0.56 -8.30
CA LEU A 41 -8.89 0.80 -7.22
C LEU A 41 -8.72 2.29 -6.98
N ARG A 42 -8.59 3.08 -8.06
CA ARG A 42 -8.52 4.54 -7.97
C ARG A 42 -9.81 5.14 -7.45
N LEU A 43 -10.97 4.62 -7.86
CA LEU A 43 -12.26 5.08 -7.36
C LEU A 43 -12.40 4.87 -5.86
N PHE A 44 -12.12 3.66 -5.36
CA PHE A 44 -12.16 3.37 -3.93
C PHE A 44 -11.09 4.15 -3.16
N GLY A 45 -9.88 4.28 -3.69
CA GLY A 45 -8.85 5.14 -3.12
C GLY A 45 -9.30 6.61 -3.05
N GLY A 46 -9.97 7.11 -4.08
CA GLY A 46 -10.54 8.47 -4.07
C GLY A 46 -11.62 8.67 -3.00
N VAL A 47 -12.53 7.70 -2.84
CA VAL A 47 -13.56 7.74 -1.79
C VAL A 47 -12.93 7.68 -0.40
N HIS A 48 -11.94 6.81 -0.20
CA HIS A 48 -11.20 6.72 1.06
C HIS A 48 -10.41 8.01 1.35
N TYR A 49 -9.79 8.60 0.35
CA TYR A 49 -9.13 9.89 0.48
C TYR A 49 -10.09 11.00 0.95
N LEU A 50 -11.31 11.05 0.40
CA LEU A 50 -12.35 12.00 0.84
C LEU A 50 -12.72 11.80 2.32
N GLU A 51 -12.80 10.53 2.77
CA GLU A 51 -13.06 10.19 4.19
C GLU A 51 -11.92 10.65 5.09
N LEU A 52 -10.67 10.27 4.76
CA LEU A 52 -9.46 10.65 5.49
C LEU A 52 -9.25 12.18 5.55
N SER A 53 -9.73 12.90 4.54
CA SER A 53 -9.69 14.37 4.49
C SER A 53 -10.82 15.04 5.28
N GLY A 54 -11.77 14.27 5.84
CA GLY A 54 -12.95 14.78 6.52
C GLY A 54 -13.98 15.42 5.60
N MET A 55 -13.83 15.29 4.28
CA MET A 55 -14.76 15.85 3.30
C MET A 55 -16.08 15.06 3.23
N VAL A 56 -16.05 13.78 3.55
CA VAL A 56 -17.20 12.90 3.68
C VAL A 56 -17.09 12.08 4.97
N GLN A 57 -18.24 11.70 5.53
CA GLN A 57 -18.30 10.85 6.71
C GLN A 57 -19.01 9.55 6.38
N HIS A 58 -18.42 8.41 6.77
CA HIS A 58 -18.98 7.06 6.55
C HIS A 58 -19.42 6.81 5.10
N PRO A 59 -18.51 7.03 4.12
CA PRO A 59 -18.86 6.99 2.70
C PRO A 59 -19.37 5.61 2.27
N TRP A 60 -18.86 4.55 2.87
CA TRP A 60 -19.15 3.16 2.50
C TRP A 60 -20.61 2.76 2.74
N ALA A 61 -21.28 3.35 3.74
CA ALA A 61 -22.68 3.11 4.03
C ALA A 61 -23.64 3.80 3.03
N LYS A 62 -23.16 4.85 2.33
CA LYS A 62 -23.94 5.68 1.40
C LYS A 62 -23.17 5.91 0.10
N LEU A 63 -22.41 4.91 -0.34
CA LEU A 63 -21.39 5.06 -1.38
C LEU A 63 -21.96 5.71 -2.65
N ARG A 64 -23.12 5.26 -3.17
CA ARG A 64 -23.71 5.85 -4.36
C ARG A 64 -23.92 7.37 -4.24
N GLY A 65 -24.51 7.82 -3.13
CA GLY A 65 -24.74 9.25 -2.91
C GLY A 65 -23.43 10.05 -2.79
N VAL A 66 -22.38 9.43 -2.23
CA VAL A 66 -21.03 10.04 -2.19
C VAL A 66 -20.45 10.17 -3.59
N LEU A 67 -20.59 9.15 -4.43
CA LEU A 67 -20.12 9.17 -5.82
C LEU A 67 -20.84 10.25 -6.64
N GLU A 68 -22.16 10.36 -6.50
CA GLU A 68 -22.96 11.39 -7.17
C GLU A 68 -22.57 12.81 -6.72
N ALA A 69 -22.49 13.04 -5.41
CA ALA A 69 -22.17 14.36 -4.85
C ALA A 69 -20.73 14.82 -5.14
N ASN A 70 -19.79 13.90 -5.35
CA ASN A 70 -18.37 14.20 -5.56
C ASN A 70 -17.86 13.83 -6.94
N ARG A 71 -18.76 13.65 -7.92
CA ARG A 71 -18.46 13.12 -9.25
C ARG A 71 -17.28 13.81 -9.93
N ASP A 72 -17.31 15.14 -10.00
CA ASP A 72 -16.28 15.90 -10.71
C ASP A 72 -14.92 15.84 -10.01
N TRP A 73 -14.93 15.80 -8.68
CA TRP A 73 -13.70 15.63 -7.91
C TRP A 73 -13.12 14.22 -8.11
N LEU A 74 -13.96 13.19 -8.04
CA LEU A 74 -13.54 11.80 -8.26
C LEU A 74 -13.02 11.60 -9.68
N ALA A 75 -13.68 12.16 -10.69
CA ALA A 75 -13.21 12.08 -12.08
C ALA A 75 -11.79 12.66 -12.22
N ARG A 76 -11.51 13.82 -11.60
CA ARG A 76 -10.16 14.40 -11.59
C ARG A 76 -9.18 13.50 -10.81
N PHE A 77 -9.58 13.00 -9.66
CA PHE A 77 -8.73 12.10 -8.85
C PHE A 77 -8.34 10.84 -9.64
N LEU A 78 -9.30 10.20 -10.32
CA LEU A 78 -9.03 9.03 -11.16
C LEU A 78 -8.04 9.36 -12.29
N ALA A 79 -8.19 10.52 -12.92
CA ALA A 79 -7.32 10.94 -14.02
C ALA A 79 -5.89 11.29 -13.56
N GLU A 80 -5.76 11.91 -12.39
CA GLU A 80 -4.50 12.51 -11.95
C GLU A 80 -3.70 11.63 -10.98
N GLN A 81 -4.39 10.85 -10.13
CA GLN A 81 -3.72 10.09 -9.09
C GLN A 81 -3.48 8.64 -9.52
N PRO A 82 -2.21 8.22 -9.66
CA PRO A 82 -1.89 6.81 -9.86
C PRO A 82 -2.17 6.01 -8.59
N ILE A 83 -2.35 4.70 -8.73
CA ILE A 83 -2.40 3.81 -7.58
C ILE A 83 -1.07 3.89 -6.83
N GLN A 84 -1.16 4.05 -5.51
CA GLN A 84 0.00 4.13 -4.62
C GLN A 84 0.00 2.90 -3.70
N THR A 85 0.76 1.89 -4.05
CA THR A 85 0.87 0.65 -3.27
C THR A 85 2.23 0.60 -2.59
N ASN A 86 2.36 1.23 -1.43
CA ASN A 86 3.58 1.16 -0.64
C ASN A 86 3.41 0.16 0.52
N GLU A 87 3.21 -1.11 0.17
CA GLU A 87 2.94 -2.20 1.10
C GLU A 87 4.22 -2.62 1.85
N VAL A 88 4.36 -2.15 3.08
CA VAL A 88 5.55 -2.42 3.93
C VAL A 88 5.64 -3.88 4.39
N GLN A 89 4.51 -4.60 4.40
CA GLN A 89 4.50 -6.02 4.76
C GLN A 89 5.35 -6.88 3.81
N ARG A 90 5.62 -6.41 2.59
CA ARG A 90 6.56 -7.05 1.66
C ARG A 90 7.96 -7.20 2.27
N CYS A 91 8.37 -6.23 3.09
CA CYS A 91 9.68 -6.27 3.76
C CYS A 91 9.81 -7.51 4.65
N TRP A 92 8.69 -7.97 5.26
CA TRP A 92 8.71 -9.19 6.06
C TRP A 92 9.10 -10.43 5.24
N GLY A 93 8.55 -10.56 4.02
CA GLY A 93 8.93 -11.66 3.12
C GLY A 93 10.33 -11.50 2.52
N LEU A 94 10.80 -10.26 2.32
CA LEU A 94 12.08 -9.95 1.69
C LEU A 94 13.26 -9.93 2.65
N LEU A 95 13.04 -9.75 3.96
CA LEU A 95 14.12 -9.64 4.96
C LEU A 95 15.13 -10.80 4.87
N PRO A 96 14.75 -12.08 4.76
CA PRO A 96 15.72 -13.16 4.64
C PRO A 96 16.63 -13.02 3.44
N ALA A 97 16.11 -12.51 2.32
CA ALA A 97 16.91 -12.26 1.11
C ALA A 97 17.89 -11.10 1.32
N PHE A 98 17.46 -10.01 1.95
CA PHE A 98 18.34 -8.88 2.27
C PHE A 98 19.48 -9.30 3.19
N LEU A 99 19.20 -10.08 4.24
CA LEU A 99 20.22 -10.59 5.17
C LEU A 99 21.19 -11.54 4.48
N THR A 100 20.70 -12.35 3.55
CA THR A 100 21.54 -13.26 2.76
C THR A 100 22.46 -12.49 1.83
N VAL A 101 21.93 -11.48 1.12
CA VAL A 101 22.72 -10.66 0.18
C VAL A 101 23.74 -9.79 0.92
N ALA A 102 23.35 -9.22 2.06
CA ALA A 102 24.26 -8.40 2.86
C ALA A 102 25.47 -9.22 3.35
N ASP A 103 25.23 -10.40 3.90
CA ASP A 103 26.28 -11.31 4.40
C ASP A 103 27.37 -10.60 5.22
N GLY A 104 26.94 -9.74 6.16
CA GLY A 104 27.83 -8.95 7.01
C GLY A 104 28.44 -7.70 6.34
N ARG A 105 28.06 -7.40 5.10
CA ARG A 105 28.50 -6.18 4.39
C ARG A 105 27.43 -5.11 4.47
N SER A 106 27.84 -3.85 4.41
CA SER A 106 26.89 -2.73 4.26
C SER A 106 26.29 -2.70 2.86
N LEU A 107 25.02 -2.25 2.78
CA LEU A 107 24.24 -2.18 1.54
C LEU A 107 24.03 -0.73 1.08
N ASP A 108 24.07 -0.54 -0.23
CA ASP A 108 23.47 0.60 -0.91
C ASP A 108 22.19 0.11 -1.59
N LEU A 109 21.06 0.73 -1.31
CA LEU A 109 19.74 0.32 -1.81
C LEU A 109 19.32 1.22 -2.96
N VAL A 110 18.78 0.61 -4.01
CA VAL A 110 18.10 1.30 -5.11
C VAL A 110 16.73 0.63 -5.31
N GLU A 111 15.65 1.40 -5.22
CA GLU A 111 14.29 0.93 -5.45
C GLU A 111 13.68 1.66 -6.65
N LEU A 112 13.15 0.90 -7.59
CA LEU A 112 12.42 1.42 -8.74
C LEU A 112 10.92 1.39 -8.42
N GLY A 113 10.26 2.55 -8.51
CA GLY A 113 8.86 2.71 -8.15
C GLY A 113 8.60 2.65 -6.63
N PRO A 114 9.38 3.34 -5.79
CA PRO A 114 9.24 3.27 -4.33
C PRO A 114 7.97 3.95 -3.80
N SER A 115 7.24 4.71 -4.61
CA SER A 115 6.09 5.50 -4.14
C SER A 115 6.50 6.45 -3.00
N GLY A 116 6.06 6.21 -1.76
CA GLY A 116 6.49 6.94 -0.57
C GLY A 116 7.84 6.51 0.01
N GLY A 117 8.49 5.48 -0.56
CA GLY A 117 9.82 5.02 -0.15
C GLY A 117 9.86 4.25 1.16
N LEU A 118 8.73 3.82 1.71
CA LEU A 118 8.70 3.14 3.01
C LEU A 118 9.49 1.84 3.01
N ASN A 119 9.51 1.09 1.89
CA ASN A 119 10.25 -0.16 1.79
C ASN A 119 11.78 0.04 1.79
N LEU A 120 12.26 1.23 1.41
CA LEU A 120 13.68 1.58 1.52
C LEU A 120 14.17 1.62 2.97
N TYR A 121 13.26 1.71 3.94
CA TYR A 121 13.54 1.76 5.36
C TYR A 121 13.31 0.42 6.08
N TRP A 122 13.32 -0.69 5.33
CA TRP A 122 13.11 -2.02 5.87
C TRP A 122 13.99 -2.34 7.08
N ASP A 123 15.21 -1.83 7.17
CA ASP A 123 16.14 -2.01 8.27
C ASP A 123 15.77 -1.24 9.55
N ARG A 124 14.71 -0.40 9.49
CA ARG A 124 14.18 0.37 10.63
C ARG A 124 12.94 -0.24 11.26
N TYR A 125 12.44 -1.33 10.71
CA TYR A 125 11.28 -2.06 11.25
C TYR A 125 11.73 -3.19 12.18
N ALA A 126 10.86 -3.56 13.13
CA ALA A 126 10.97 -4.83 13.84
C ALA A 126 10.28 -5.93 13.03
N TYR A 127 10.78 -7.15 13.17
CA TYR A 127 10.26 -8.32 12.46
C TYR A 127 10.06 -9.46 13.42
N ARG A 128 8.97 -10.23 13.23
CA ARG A 128 8.68 -11.42 14.03
C ARG A 128 8.35 -12.62 13.14
N TYR A 129 9.09 -13.70 13.35
CA TYR A 129 8.94 -15.01 12.68
C TYR A 129 8.70 -16.08 13.74
N GLY A 130 7.46 -16.24 14.19
CA GLY A 130 7.14 -17.07 15.34
C GLY A 130 7.77 -16.51 16.62
N GLU A 131 8.70 -17.26 17.23
CA GLU A 131 9.44 -16.82 18.42
C GLU A 131 10.70 -16.01 18.08
N GLU A 132 11.20 -16.13 16.86
CA GLU A 132 12.40 -15.42 16.40
C GLU A 132 12.08 -13.98 15.99
N ARG A 133 13.06 -13.10 16.15
CA ARG A 133 12.93 -11.67 15.88
C ARG A 133 14.17 -11.11 15.20
N TRP A 134 13.97 -10.04 14.43
CA TRP A 134 15.03 -9.22 13.86
C TRP A 134 14.69 -7.73 13.98
N GLY A 135 15.72 -6.88 14.03
CA GLY A 135 15.57 -5.43 14.11
C GLY A 135 15.40 -4.90 15.54
N ASP A 136 15.23 -3.58 15.64
CA ASP A 136 15.09 -2.91 16.92
C ASP A 136 13.70 -3.15 17.52
N ARG A 137 13.63 -3.71 18.73
CA ARG A 137 12.38 -3.95 19.46
C ARG A 137 11.63 -2.67 19.84
N SER A 138 12.30 -1.54 19.83
CA SER A 138 11.70 -0.20 20.05
C SER A 138 11.18 0.45 18.77
N ALA A 139 11.33 -0.18 17.60
CA ALA A 139 10.81 0.32 16.35
C ALA A 139 9.30 0.56 16.44
N GLY A 140 8.84 1.67 15.85
CA GLY A 140 7.42 2.04 15.85
C GLY A 140 6.51 1.08 15.07
N LEU A 141 7.09 0.14 14.29
CA LEU A 141 6.37 -0.84 13.49
C LEU A 141 7.03 -2.23 13.61
N GLU A 142 6.25 -3.24 14.02
CA GLU A 142 6.64 -4.64 13.96
C GLU A 142 5.87 -5.34 12.82
N LEU A 143 6.59 -5.92 11.87
CA LEU A 143 6.04 -6.73 10.79
C LEU A 143 6.02 -8.21 11.18
N SER A 144 4.90 -8.88 10.96
CA SER A 144 4.75 -10.28 11.30
C SER A 144 3.86 -10.99 10.28
N GLY A 145 4.06 -12.29 10.13
CA GLY A 145 3.30 -13.12 9.19
C GLY A 145 3.36 -14.59 9.55
N ARG A 146 2.88 -15.43 8.63
CA ARG A 146 2.95 -16.89 8.74
C ARG A 146 3.86 -17.44 7.66
N MET A 147 4.81 -18.27 8.05
CA MET A 147 5.72 -18.97 7.14
C MET A 147 6.00 -20.36 7.75
N GLU A 148 5.83 -21.41 6.94
CA GLU A 148 6.26 -22.74 7.35
C GLU A 148 7.79 -22.79 7.43
N GLY A 149 8.32 -23.29 8.57
CA GLY A 149 9.75 -23.42 8.80
C GLY A 149 10.50 -22.16 9.18
N GLY A 150 9.96 -20.98 8.91
CA GLY A 150 10.64 -19.70 9.19
C GLY A 150 12.01 -19.53 8.51
N PRO A 151 12.63 -18.35 8.59
CA PRO A 151 14.02 -18.18 8.19
C PRO A 151 14.97 -18.83 9.22
N PRO A 152 16.17 -19.29 8.81
CA PRO A 152 17.16 -19.82 9.75
C PRO A 152 17.51 -18.83 10.86
N ALA A 153 17.59 -19.31 12.10
CA ALA A 153 17.85 -18.43 13.25
C ALA A 153 19.22 -17.76 13.20
N ASP A 154 20.22 -18.38 12.60
CA ASP A 154 21.54 -17.79 12.37
C ASP A 154 21.50 -16.63 11.38
N LEU A 155 20.62 -16.69 10.38
CA LEU A 155 20.37 -15.60 9.46
C LEU A 155 19.79 -14.38 10.19
N LEU A 156 18.83 -14.58 11.09
CA LEU A 156 18.20 -13.53 11.88
C LEU A 156 19.12 -12.93 12.98
N ARG A 157 20.33 -13.47 13.17
CA ARG A 157 21.36 -12.86 14.04
C ARG A 157 22.30 -11.92 13.30
N LYS A 158 22.20 -11.88 11.96
CA LYS A 158 23.06 -11.00 11.14
C LYS A 158 22.61 -9.56 11.31
N GLU A 159 23.59 -8.68 11.53
CA GLU A 159 23.41 -7.24 11.48
C GLU A 159 23.62 -6.73 10.06
N VAL A 160 22.92 -5.68 9.68
CA VAL A 160 23.05 -5.04 8.37
C VAL A 160 23.10 -3.54 8.55
N GLU A 161 24.03 -2.91 7.87
CA GLU A 161 24.12 -1.46 7.74
C GLU A 161 23.64 -1.04 6.35
N VAL A 162 22.65 -0.16 6.28
CA VAL A 162 22.25 0.47 5.02
C VAL A 162 22.88 1.88 4.96
N ARG A 163 23.89 2.05 4.09
CA ARG A 163 24.62 3.31 3.94
C ARG A 163 23.87 4.33 3.10
N ARG A 164 23.23 3.88 2.02
CA ARG A 164 22.54 4.75 1.07
C ARG A 164 21.21 4.17 0.66
N ARG A 165 20.22 5.06 0.49
CA ARG A 165 18.91 4.73 -0.04
C ARG A 165 18.59 5.66 -1.19
N ILE A 166 18.24 5.11 -2.34
CA ILE A 166 17.87 5.84 -3.55
C ILE A 166 16.55 5.27 -4.07
N GLY A 167 15.52 6.09 -4.11
CA GLY A 167 14.27 5.78 -4.76
C GLY A 167 14.20 6.49 -6.12
N ILE A 168 13.77 5.77 -7.16
CA ILE A 168 13.55 6.33 -8.49
C ILE A 168 12.09 6.08 -8.85
N ASP A 169 11.27 7.12 -8.87
CA ASP A 169 9.85 7.04 -9.18
C ASP A 169 9.44 8.11 -10.19
N ARG A 170 8.43 7.79 -11.00
CA ARG A 170 7.86 8.76 -11.94
C ARG A 170 7.01 9.81 -11.23
N ARG A 171 6.41 9.46 -10.11
CA ARG A 171 5.54 10.29 -9.26
C ARG A 171 5.77 9.94 -7.79
N PRO A 172 6.91 10.34 -7.21
CA PRO A 172 7.19 10.04 -5.81
C PRO A 172 6.17 10.76 -4.91
N VAL A 173 5.77 10.08 -3.84
CA VAL A 173 4.85 10.64 -2.84
C VAL A 173 5.67 11.19 -1.68
N ASP A 174 5.52 12.48 -1.40
CA ASP A 174 6.13 13.10 -0.22
C ASP A 174 5.31 12.78 1.03
N VAL A 175 5.71 11.74 1.75
CA VAL A 175 5.04 11.26 2.97
C VAL A 175 5.14 12.22 4.16
N MET A 176 5.97 13.26 4.05
CA MET A 176 6.10 14.30 5.08
C MET A 176 4.99 15.35 4.98
N THR A 177 4.20 15.32 3.91
CA THR A 177 3.03 16.18 3.74
C THR A 177 1.75 15.45 4.13
N ASP A 178 0.79 16.19 4.68
CA ASP A 178 -0.55 15.64 4.97
C ASP A 178 -1.22 15.04 3.75
N HIS A 179 -1.02 15.66 2.58
CA HIS A 179 -1.55 15.15 1.31
C HIS A 179 -0.91 13.79 0.96
N GLY A 180 0.41 13.71 1.00
CA GLY A 180 1.12 12.47 0.64
C GLY A 180 0.84 11.33 1.60
N ALA A 181 0.81 11.61 2.91
CA ALA A 181 0.45 10.61 3.92
C ALA A 181 -0.95 10.05 3.68
N ARG A 182 -1.96 10.95 3.50
CA ARG A 182 -3.34 10.54 3.19
C ARG A 182 -3.46 9.79 1.86
N LEU A 183 -2.67 10.21 0.86
CA LEU A 183 -2.70 9.53 -0.44
C LEU A 183 -2.22 8.08 -0.33
N LEU A 184 -1.16 7.81 0.43
CA LEU A 184 -0.72 6.44 0.68
C LEU A 184 -1.76 5.66 1.47
N GLU A 185 -2.30 6.24 2.54
CA GLU A 185 -3.31 5.61 3.39
C GLU A 185 -4.60 5.29 2.60
N ALA A 186 -4.96 6.12 1.64
CA ALA A 186 -6.15 5.91 0.82
C ALA A 186 -6.10 4.66 -0.06
N PHE A 187 -4.91 4.14 -0.35
CA PHE A 187 -4.69 2.94 -1.17
C PHE A 187 -4.29 1.67 -0.38
N VAL A 188 -4.40 1.71 0.95
CA VAL A 188 -4.11 0.58 1.85
C VAL A 188 -5.38 -0.18 2.23
#